data_c06ec7fa8848c3380e4f5d4770fef5e8
#
_entry.id   c06ec7fa8848c3380e4f5d4770fef5e8
#
_cell.length_a   1.000
_cell.length_b   1.000
_cell.length_c   1.000
_cell.angle_alpha   90.00
_cell.angle_beta   90.00
_cell.angle_gamma   90.00
#
_symmetry.space_group_name_H-M   'P 1'
#
loop_
_entity.id
_entity.type
_entity.pdbx_description
1 polymer ?
#
loop_
_entity_poly.entity_id
_entity_poly.type
_entity_poly.pdbx_seq_one_letter_code
_entity_poly.pdbx_strand_id
1 'polypeptide(L)'
;QLLWTPLASQLHEGQTVYYVPSQLLFNIALESIPLADGTLLGDHYRFIRLSSARELVRMRKADTVAKERTAVLYGGLQYDVASTTMQSEAEKSGQYAFPLDEEDVVCGGGTFAYLPGSEEAIRKVERILGEHHWKVCTYTGAEGTEESFLAMNAHSPRILQLYTHGFYYTPDRASSIDYLKGFTDAMQLSGIVLSGGNAAWTGKELPDGVRGGILTAGTIAGMDLSGTELAVLSACQTGLGKATPEGLYGL
;
A
#
# COMPACT_ATOMS: atom_id res chain seq x y z
N GLN A 1 1.69 5.93 -30.17
CA GLN A 1 2.14 5.39 -31.49
C GLN A 1 3.51 4.69 -31.35
N LEU A 2 4.56 5.35 -30.86
CA LEU A 2 5.93 4.77 -30.81
C LEU A 2 6.05 3.44 -30.05
N LEU A 3 5.29 3.26 -28.99
CA LEU A 3 5.34 2.05 -28.15
C LEU A 3 4.39 0.96 -28.62
N TRP A 4 3.17 1.34 -29.01
CA TRP A 4 2.10 0.38 -29.25
C TRP A 4 2.00 -0.09 -30.70
N THR A 5 2.14 0.83 -31.67
CA THR A 5 1.98 0.49 -33.09
C THR A 5 2.84 -0.69 -33.54
N PRO A 6 4.11 -0.83 -33.12
CA PRO A 6 4.93 -1.99 -33.50
C PRO A 6 4.42 -3.33 -32.94
N LEU A 7 3.70 -3.30 -31.82
CA LEU A 7 3.20 -4.50 -31.13
C LEU A 7 1.80 -4.89 -31.60
N ALA A 8 0.99 -3.93 -32.04
CA ALA A 8 -0.42 -4.13 -32.38
C ALA A 8 -0.65 -5.23 -33.40
N SER A 9 0.24 -5.39 -34.38
CA SER A 9 0.16 -6.44 -35.41
C SER A 9 0.42 -7.86 -34.89
N GLN A 10 0.97 -7.99 -33.68
CA GLN A 10 1.32 -9.27 -33.07
C GLN A 10 0.31 -9.71 -32.00
N LEU A 11 -0.68 -8.88 -31.72
CA LEU A 11 -1.66 -9.10 -30.66
C LEU A 11 -3.07 -9.31 -31.25
N HIS A 12 -3.85 -10.15 -30.56
CA HIS A 12 -5.23 -10.43 -30.94
C HIS A 12 -6.18 -9.76 -29.94
N GLU A 13 -7.36 -9.37 -30.41
CA GLU A 13 -8.43 -8.80 -29.59
C GLU A 13 -8.73 -9.67 -28.36
N GLY A 14 -8.89 -9.04 -27.21
CA GLY A 14 -9.13 -9.73 -25.92
C GLY A 14 -7.93 -10.43 -25.30
N GLN A 15 -6.76 -10.37 -25.94
CA GLN A 15 -5.56 -11.03 -25.41
C GLN A 15 -5.06 -10.39 -24.11
N THR A 16 -4.54 -11.23 -23.19
CA THR A 16 -3.84 -10.75 -22.02
C THR A 16 -2.39 -10.40 -22.35
N VAL A 17 -2.02 -9.16 -22.06
CA VAL A 17 -0.66 -8.61 -22.28
C VAL A 17 0.02 -8.44 -20.94
N TYR A 18 1.02 -9.27 -20.67
CA TYR A 18 1.91 -9.10 -19.52
C TYR A 18 3.05 -8.17 -19.90
N TYR A 19 3.30 -7.14 -19.11
CA TYR A 19 4.37 -6.19 -19.41
C TYR A 19 5.16 -5.82 -18.14
N VAL A 20 6.44 -5.59 -18.35
CA VAL A 20 7.39 -5.12 -17.32
C VAL A 20 7.87 -3.74 -17.77
N PRO A 21 7.33 -2.65 -17.19
CA PRO A 21 7.80 -1.32 -17.55
C PRO A 21 9.21 -1.06 -16.99
N SER A 22 9.91 -0.09 -17.56
CA SER A 22 11.17 0.42 -17.04
C SER A 22 11.20 1.93 -17.10
N GLN A 23 11.90 2.57 -16.17
CA GLN A 23 12.08 4.02 -16.10
C GLN A 23 10.75 4.79 -16.20
N LEU A 24 10.64 5.75 -17.09
CA LEU A 24 9.44 6.59 -17.27
C LEU A 24 8.19 5.81 -17.64
N LEU A 25 8.32 4.60 -18.19
CA LEU A 25 7.17 3.77 -18.54
C LEU A 25 6.39 3.28 -17.30
N PHE A 26 6.99 3.33 -16.10
CA PHE A 26 6.27 3.07 -14.85
C PHE A 26 5.11 4.05 -14.61
N ASN A 27 5.21 5.26 -15.13
CA ASN A 27 4.20 6.31 -14.96
C ASN A 27 3.11 6.29 -16.05
N ILE A 28 3.15 5.32 -16.97
CA ILE A 28 2.19 5.20 -18.07
C ILE A 28 1.24 4.04 -17.82
N ALA A 29 -0.03 4.33 -17.67
CA ALA A 29 -1.11 3.35 -17.69
C ALA A 29 -1.41 2.99 -19.15
N LEU A 30 -0.88 1.87 -19.65
CA LEU A 30 -1.05 1.46 -21.04
C LEU A 30 -2.52 1.27 -21.40
N GLU A 31 -3.31 0.75 -20.49
CA GLU A 31 -4.75 0.54 -20.60
C GLU A 31 -5.53 1.83 -20.84
N SER A 32 -5.01 2.98 -20.39
CA SER A 32 -5.66 4.29 -20.53
C SER A 32 -5.25 5.05 -21.79
N ILE A 33 -4.44 4.46 -22.68
CA ILE A 33 -4.03 5.12 -23.93
C ILE A 33 -5.20 5.13 -24.91
N PRO A 34 -5.63 6.34 -25.40
CA PRO A 34 -6.70 6.45 -26.36
C PRO A 34 -6.27 6.01 -27.76
N LEU A 35 -7.17 5.33 -28.46
CA LEU A 35 -7.04 4.95 -29.85
C LEU A 35 -7.74 5.97 -30.79
N ALA A 36 -7.49 5.85 -32.09
CA ALA A 36 -8.00 6.77 -33.09
C ALA A 36 -9.56 6.74 -33.24
N ASP A 37 -10.15 5.63 -32.84
CA ASP A 37 -11.61 5.42 -32.82
C ASP A 37 -12.31 5.93 -31.57
N GLY A 38 -11.55 6.48 -30.61
CA GLY A 38 -12.06 7.01 -29.34
C GLY A 38 -12.18 5.98 -28.22
N THR A 39 -11.83 4.73 -28.46
CA THR A 39 -11.72 3.68 -27.42
C THR A 39 -10.36 3.75 -26.73
N LEU A 40 -10.21 3.00 -25.63
CA LEU A 40 -8.95 2.86 -24.91
C LEU A 40 -8.28 1.51 -25.22
N LEU A 41 -6.98 1.42 -25.09
CA LEU A 41 -6.27 0.13 -25.22
C LEU A 41 -6.82 -0.93 -24.26
N GLY A 42 -7.25 -0.54 -23.05
CA GLY A 42 -7.87 -1.43 -22.09
C GLY A 42 -9.22 -2.01 -22.48
N ASP A 43 -9.92 -1.40 -23.47
CA ASP A 43 -11.15 -1.94 -24.02
C ASP A 43 -10.90 -3.13 -24.96
N HIS A 44 -9.69 -3.21 -25.53
CA HIS A 44 -9.31 -4.22 -26.52
C HIS A 44 -8.40 -5.31 -25.94
N TYR A 45 -7.62 -4.99 -24.88
CA TYR A 45 -6.63 -5.91 -24.29
C TYR A 45 -6.69 -5.89 -22.79
N ARG A 46 -6.42 -7.04 -22.18
CA ARG A 46 -6.24 -7.14 -20.73
C ARG A 46 -4.78 -6.93 -20.35
N PHE A 47 -4.43 -5.81 -19.73
CA PHE A 47 -3.07 -5.52 -19.29
C PHE A 47 -2.81 -6.05 -17.88
N ILE A 48 -1.67 -6.69 -17.70
CA ILE A 48 -1.14 -7.11 -16.40
C ILE A 48 0.30 -6.60 -16.28
N ARG A 49 0.47 -5.60 -15.41
CA ARG A 49 1.79 -5.05 -15.11
C ARG A 49 2.47 -5.94 -14.08
N LEU A 50 3.72 -6.30 -14.35
CA LEU A 50 4.57 -7.07 -13.47
C LEU A 50 5.75 -6.20 -13.02
N SER A 51 6.26 -6.40 -11.80
CA SER A 51 7.48 -5.75 -11.33
C SER A 51 8.73 -6.38 -11.98
N SER A 52 8.65 -7.66 -12.33
CA SER A 52 9.71 -8.36 -13.09
C SER A 52 9.14 -9.53 -13.88
N ALA A 53 9.82 -9.94 -14.95
CA ALA A 53 9.45 -11.12 -15.73
C ALA A 53 9.48 -12.43 -14.90
N ARG A 54 10.19 -12.44 -13.76
CA ARG A 54 10.22 -13.57 -12.82
C ARG A 54 8.87 -13.83 -12.19
N GLU A 55 8.03 -12.82 -12.04
CA GLU A 55 6.67 -12.97 -11.50
C GLU A 55 5.80 -13.85 -12.39
N LEU A 56 5.95 -13.78 -13.70
CA LEU A 56 5.21 -14.66 -14.60
C LEU A 56 5.49 -16.15 -14.33
N VAL A 57 6.73 -16.47 -13.95
CA VAL A 57 7.12 -17.84 -13.58
C VAL A 57 6.51 -18.23 -12.24
N ARG A 58 6.45 -17.29 -11.27
CA ARG A 58 5.82 -17.52 -9.95
C ARG A 58 4.32 -17.71 -10.08
N MET A 59 3.65 -16.89 -10.89
CA MET A 59 2.21 -17.02 -11.15
C MET A 59 1.82 -18.39 -11.73
N ARG A 60 2.68 -18.98 -12.58
CA ARG A 60 2.47 -20.32 -13.16
C ARG A 60 2.68 -21.44 -12.16
N LYS A 61 3.42 -21.21 -11.08
CA LYS A 61 3.71 -22.17 -10.02
C LYS A 61 2.84 -21.99 -8.78
N ALA A 62 1.91 -21.03 -8.79
CA ALA A 62 1.04 -20.79 -7.65
C ALA A 62 0.22 -22.06 -7.34
N ASP A 63 0.34 -22.53 -6.11
CA ASP A 63 -0.38 -23.70 -5.62
C ASP A 63 -1.90 -23.46 -5.66
N THR A 64 -2.62 -24.43 -6.18
CA THR A 64 -4.09 -24.45 -6.25
C THR A 64 -4.76 -24.85 -4.91
N VAL A 65 -4.02 -24.82 -3.81
CA VAL A 65 -4.59 -25.10 -2.48
C VAL A 65 -5.62 -24.02 -2.15
N ALA A 66 -6.85 -24.44 -1.89
CA ALA A 66 -7.93 -23.56 -1.49
C ALA A 66 -7.57 -22.87 -0.15
N LYS A 67 -7.15 -21.61 -0.22
CA LYS A 67 -6.85 -20.80 0.96
C LYS A 67 -8.15 -20.38 1.65
N GLU A 68 -8.11 -20.22 2.96
CA GLU A 68 -9.22 -19.70 3.73
C GLU A 68 -9.65 -18.32 3.20
N ARG A 69 -10.96 -18.07 3.13
CA ARG A 69 -11.52 -16.79 2.67
C ARG A 69 -11.42 -15.75 3.78
N THR A 70 -10.27 -15.12 3.91
CA THR A 70 -10.00 -14.08 4.92
C THR A 70 -9.75 -12.73 4.26
N ALA A 71 -10.28 -11.68 4.86
CA ALA A 71 -10.07 -10.31 4.43
C ALA A 71 -9.77 -9.41 5.62
N VAL A 72 -8.86 -8.45 5.43
CA VAL A 72 -8.59 -7.38 6.38
C VAL A 72 -8.79 -6.04 5.68
N LEU A 73 -9.56 -5.17 6.33
CA LEU A 73 -9.97 -3.88 5.77
C LEU A 73 -9.57 -2.76 6.74
N TYR A 74 -9.00 -1.68 6.21
CA TYR A 74 -8.66 -0.45 6.94
C TYR A 74 -9.37 0.74 6.31
N GLY A 75 -10.05 1.58 7.12
CA GLY A 75 -10.63 2.85 6.67
C GLY A 75 -11.36 3.56 7.80
N GLY A 76 -11.72 4.83 7.58
CA GLY A 76 -12.28 5.64 8.66
C GLY A 76 -11.29 5.88 9.80
N LEU A 77 -9.98 5.88 9.50
CA LEU A 77 -8.91 5.95 10.50
C LEU A 77 -8.81 7.35 11.13
N GLN A 78 -8.49 7.39 12.41
CA GLN A 78 -8.19 8.60 13.16
C GLN A 78 -6.68 8.80 13.21
N TYR A 79 -6.18 9.84 12.59
CA TYR A 79 -4.73 10.13 12.53
C TYR A 79 -4.24 10.90 13.76
N ASP A 80 -5.15 11.61 14.46
CA ASP A 80 -4.90 12.19 15.78
C ASP A 80 -5.52 11.29 16.85
N VAL A 81 -4.69 10.55 17.55
CA VAL A 81 -5.07 9.62 18.62
C VAL A 81 -4.31 9.98 19.89
N ALA A 82 -5.01 10.00 21.04
CA ALA A 82 -4.37 10.24 22.32
C ALA A 82 -3.39 9.11 22.67
N SER A 83 -2.23 9.45 23.27
CA SER A 83 -1.15 8.51 23.62
C SER A 83 -1.65 7.30 24.41
N THR A 84 -2.56 7.50 25.37
CA THR A 84 -3.18 6.43 26.17
C THR A 84 -4.00 5.45 25.31
N THR A 85 -4.69 5.96 24.29
CA THR A 85 -5.47 5.13 23.35
C THR A 85 -4.52 4.37 22.42
N MET A 86 -3.47 5.02 21.92
CA MET A 86 -2.45 4.36 21.10
C MET A 86 -1.82 3.18 21.84
N GLN A 87 -1.46 3.37 23.10
CA GLN A 87 -0.90 2.30 23.94
C GLN A 87 -1.88 1.14 24.12
N SER A 88 -3.14 1.44 24.44
CA SER A 88 -4.19 0.41 24.61
C SER A 88 -4.43 -0.38 23.33
N GLU A 89 -4.41 0.25 22.14
CA GLU A 89 -4.60 -0.44 20.87
C GLU A 89 -3.38 -1.27 20.48
N ALA A 90 -2.16 -0.78 20.74
CA ALA A 90 -0.93 -1.53 20.51
C ALA A 90 -0.88 -2.83 21.35
N GLU A 91 -1.28 -2.76 22.62
CA GLU A 91 -1.34 -3.92 23.53
C GLU A 91 -2.28 -5.02 23.01
N LYS A 92 -3.40 -4.66 22.35
CA LYS A 92 -4.34 -5.63 21.76
C LYS A 92 -3.74 -6.42 20.60
N SER A 93 -2.83 -5.82 19.85
CA SER A 93 -2.21 -6.43 18.67
C SER A 93 -1.05 -7.37 18.99
N GLY A 94 -0.60 -7.40 20.26
CA GLY A 94 0.52 -8.23 20.73
C GLY A 94 1.91 -7.63 20.45
N GLN A 95 2.93 -8.13 21.15
CA GLN A 95 4.31 -7.67 20.94
C GLN A 95 4.89 -8.34 19.70
N TYR A 96 5.16 -7.54 18.67
CA TYR A 96 5.86 -8.00 17.45
C TYR A 96 7.34 -7.71 17.58
N ALA A 97 8.16 -8.76 17.48
CA ALA A 97 9.61 -8.66 17.46
C ALA A 97 10.13 -8.26 16.07
N PHE A 98 9.89 -7.00 15.67
CA PHE A 98 10.71 -6.35 14.66
C PHE A 98 11.72 -5.45 15.37
N PRO A 99 13.01 -5.45 14.97
CA PRO A 99 13.97 -4.52 15.52
C PRO A 99 13.49 -3.09 15.27
N LEU A 100 13.33 -2.34 16.35
CA LEU A 100 13.18 -0.88 16.29
C LEU A 100 14.58 -0.34 16.00
N ASP A 101 14.80 0.27 14.85
CA ASP A 101 15.92 1.18 14.69
C ASP A 101 15.54 2.46 15.46
N GLU A 102 16.15 2.60 16.64
CA GLU A 102 16.03 3.79 17.48
C GLU A 102 16.84 4.93 16.83
N GLU A 103 16.20 5.83 16.11
CA GLU A 103 16.75 7.16 15.84
C GLU A 103 15.69 8.22 16.08
N ASP A 104 16.04 9.16 16.93
CA ASP A 104 15.24 10.31 17.37
C ASP A 104 14.78 11.18 16.21
N VAL A 105 13.48 11.46 16.15
CA VAL A 105 12.84 12.25 15.08
C VAL A 105 12.26 13.55 15.64
N VAL A 106 12.59 14.66 15.03
CA VAL A 106 12.10 16.01 15.36
C VAL A 106 11.43 16.70 14.15
N CYS A 107 10.41 17.47 14.39
CA CYS A 107 9.23 17.92 13.65
C CYS A 107 9.27 18.97 12.52
N GLY A 108 8.35 18.85 11.55
CA GLY A 108 7.85 19.92 10.69
C GLY A 108 7.16 19.51 9.39
N GLY A 109 5.86 19.45 9.38
CA GLY A 109 5.05 19.26 8.18
C GLY A 109 3.58 19.03 8.56
N GLY A 110 2.62 19.47 7.73
CA GLY A 110 1.18 19.41 8.05
C GLY A 110 0.69 18.06 8.55
N THR A 111 -0.50 18.04 9.12
CA THR A 111 -1.13 16.83 9.66
C THR A 111 -2.04 16.18 8.63
N PHE A 112 -2.29 14.87 8.80
CA PHE A 112 -3.27 14.13 8.01
C PHE A 112 -4.65 14.33 8.59
N ALA A 113 -5.60 14.78 7.75
CA ALA A 113 -6.99 14.94 8.15
C ALA A 113 -7.77 13.63 7.97
N TYR A 114 -8.85 13.47 8.71
CA TYR A 114 -9.80 12.37 8.48
C TYR A 114 -10.25 12.34 7.01
N LEU A 115 -10.35 11.15 6.44
CA LEU A 115 -10.82 10.94 5.06
C LEU A 115 -12.33 10.68 5.03
N PRO A 116 -13.17 11.68 4.66
CA PRO A 116 -14.61 11.50 4.56
C PRO A 116 -14.97 10.37 3.59
N GLY A 117 -15.95 9.54 3.98
CA GLY A 117 -16.43 8.43 3.15
C GLY A 117 -15.57 7.17 3.17
N SER A 118 -14.34 7.21 3.75
CA SER A 118 -13.47 6.04 3.80
C SER A 118 -14.05 4.91 4.67
N GLU A 119 -14.68 5.22 5.78
CA GLU A 119 -15.36 4.22 6.60
C GLU A 119 -16.57 3.62 5.88
N GLU A 120 -17.41 4.46 5.27
CA GLU A 120 -18.58 3.98 4.52
C GLU A 120 -18.15 3.05 3.36
N ALA A 121 -17.07 3.39 2.68
CA ALA A 121 -16.55 2.58 1.58
C ALA A 121 -16.13 1.19 2.04
N ILE A 122 -15.35 1.08 3.14
CA ILE A 122 -14.92 -0.23 3.63
C ILE A 122 -16.07 -1.04 4.26
N ARG A 123 -17.04 -0.38 4.90
CA ARG A 123 -18.24 -1.05 5.42
C ARG A 123 -19.10 -1.67 4.31
N LYS A 124 -19.14 -1.04 3.13
CA LYS A 124 -19.76 -1.64 1.93
C LYS A 124 -19.03 -2.90 1.48
N VAL A 125 -17.70 -2.87 1.46
CA VAL A 125 -16.88 -4.04 1.10
C VAL A 125 -17.03 -5.14 2.14
N GLU A 126 -16.97 -4.82 3.43
CA GLU A 126 -17.20 -5.75 4.54
C GLU A 126 -18.53 -6.50 4.37
N ARG A 127 -19.61 -5.77 4.08
CA ARG A 127 -20.93 -6.38 3.85
C ARG A 127 -20.92 -7.33 2.65
N ILE A 128 -20.39 -6.89 1.50
CA ILE A 128 -20.33 -7.72 0.28
C ILE A 128 -19.53 -9.00 0.55
N LEU A 129 -18.38 -8.89 1.18
CA LEU A 129 -17.56 -10.05 1.50
C LEU A 129 -18.25 -10.98 2.50
N GLY A 130 -18.95 -10.43 3.52
CA GLY A 130 -19.73 -11.19 4.49
C GLY A 130 -20.86 -11.99 3.83
N GLU A 131 -21.61 -11.38 2.90
CA GLU A 131 -22.66 -12.05 2.11
C GLU A 131 -22.11 -13.24 1.30
N HIS A 132 -20.82 -13.21 0.94
CA HIS A 132 -20.12 -14.28 0.24
C HIS A 132 -19.28 -15.19 1.16
N HIS A 133 -19.59 -15.20 2.46
CA HIS A 133 -18.97 -16.09 3.46
C HIS A 133 -17.44 -15.90 3.64
N TRP A 134 -16.96 -14.65 3.52
CA TRP A 134 -15.60 -14.30 3.89
C TRP A 134 -15.54 -13.99 5.39
N LYS A 135 -14.46 -14.40 6.03
CA LYS A 135 -14.10 -13.92 7.37
C LYS A 135 -13.44 -12.57 7.22
N VAL A 136 -14.11 -11.52 7.68
CA VAL A 136 -13.64 -10.14 7.52
C VAL A 136 -13.26 -9.58 8.89
N CYS A 137 -12.07 -8.98 8.98
CA CYS A 137 -11.64 -8.14 10.07
C CYS A 137 -11.54 -6.70 9.55
N THR A 138 -12.22 -5.76 10.23
CA THR A 138 -12.27 -4.36 9.79
C THR A 138 -11.74 -3.47 10.90
N TYR A 139 -10.71 -2.68 10.60
CA TYR A 139 -10.10 -1.71 11.48
C TYR A 139 -10.56 -0.29 11.14
N THR A 140 -11.13 0.40 12.12
CA THR A 140 -11.63 1.78 11.99
C THR A 140 -11.17 2.64 13.19
N GLY A 141 -11.34 3.96 13.10
CA GLY A 141 -11.04 4.86 14.20
C GLY A 141 -9.60 4.76 14.66
N ALA A 142 -9.40 4.48 15.94
CA ALA A 142 -8.08 4.31 16.54
C ALA A 142 -7.49 2.90 16.40
N GLU A 143 -8.32 1.91 16.01
CA GLU A 143 -7.93 0.49 16.00
C GLU A 143 -6.97 0.11 14.87
N GLY A 144 -6.98 0.86 13.76
CA GLY A 144 -6.15 0.57 12.59
C GLY A 144 -4.70 1.03 12.76
N THR A 145 -4.00 0.51 13.74
CA THR A 145 -2.64 0.89 14.11
C THR A 145 -1.58 0.22 13.24
N GLU A 146 -0.33 0.68 13.34
CA GLU A 146 0.81 0.03 12.71
C GLU A 146 1.02 -1.40 13.25
N GLU A 147 0.80 -1.60 14.55
CA GLU A 147 0.89 -2.91 15.19
C GLU A 147 -0.13 -3.89 14.62
N SER A 148 -1.39 -3.44 14.41
CA SER A 148 -2.42 -4.28 13.80
C SER A 148 -2.07 -4.73 12.38
N PHE A 149 -1.34 -3.88 11.63
CA PHE A 149 -0.85 -4.23 10.31
C PHE A 149 0.33 -5.22 10.38
N LEU A 150 1.29 -4.97 11.25
CA LEU A 150 2.47 -5.83 11.43
C LEU A 150 2.09 -7.22 11.95
N ALA A 151 0.96 -7.33 12.67
CA ALA A 151 0.38 -8.60 13.10
C ALA A 151 0.10 -9.58 11.97
N MET A 152 -0.06 -9.08 10.75
CA MET A 152 -0.31 -9.92 9.58
C MET A 152 0.95 -10.59 9.01
N ASN A 153 2.14 -10.28 9.55
CA ASN A 153 3.39 -10.89 9.09
C ASN A 153 3.32 -12.43 9.21
N ALA A 154 3.58 -13.14 8.13
CA ALA A 154 3.45 -14.59 7.99
C ALA A 154 2.01 -15.16 8.17
N HIS A 155 1.02 -14.31 8.44
CA HIS A 155 -0.40 -14.67 8.61
C HIS A 155 -1.33 -13.74 7.81
N SER A 156 -0.87 -13.27 6.66
CA SER A 156 -1.59 -12.28 5.88
C SER A 156 -2.93 -12.79 5.34
N PRO A 157 -3.97 -11.92 5.30
CA PRO A 157 -5.26 -12.27 4.76
C PRO A 157 -5.17 -12.46 3.25
N ARG A 158 -6.14 -13.15 2.67
CA ARG A 158 -6.24 -13.34 1.23
C ARG A 158 -6.59 -12.05 0.48
N ILE A 159 -7.41 -11.18 1.10
CA ILE A 159 -7.71 -9.83 0.62
C ILE A 159 -7.26 -8.83 1.69
N LEU A 160 -6.47 -7.84 1.27
CA LEU A 160 -6.06 -6.71 2.08
C LEU A 160 -6.50 -5.42 1.40
N GLN A 161 -7.34 -4.63 2.06
CA GLN A 161 -7.77 -3.34 1.54
C GLN A 161 -7.50 -2.23 2.53
N LEU A 162 -6.87 -1.16 2.06
CA LEU A 162 -6.60 0.03 2.84
C LEU A 162 -7.18 1.26 2.14
N TYR A 163 -7.99 2.02 2.88
CA TYR A 163 -8.47 3.33 2.49
C TYR A 163 -7.91 4.34 3.47
N THR A 164 -6.77 4.93 3.12
CA THR A 164 -6.01 5.80 4.03
C THR A 164 -5.18 6.84 3.26
N HIS A 165 -4.37 7.64 3.95
CA HIS A 165 -3.38 8.50 3.33
C HIS A 165 -2.15 7.70 2.91
N GLY A 166 -1.58 8.09 1.76
CA GLY A 166 -0.27 7.65 1.32
C GLY A 166 0.67 8.85 1.12
N PHE A 167 1.96 8.60 1.18
CA PHE A 167 2.97 9.62 0.94
C PHE A 167 4.11 9.08 0.07
N TYR A 168 4.70 9.98 -0.71
CA TYR A 168 5.95 9.79 -1.43
C TYR A 168 6.70 11.12 -1.49
N TYR A 169 7.93 11.12 -1.02
CA TYR A 169 8.80 12.29 -1.03
C TYR A 169 10.11 12.01 -1.73
N THR A 170 10.70 13.05 -2.28
CA THR A 170 12.10 13.03 -2.72
C THR A 170 12.98 13.53 -1.56
N PRO A 171 14.26 13.14 -1.48
CA PRO A 171 15.12 13.50 -0.35
C PRO A 171 15.19 15.00 -0.05
N ASP A 172 15.16 15.85 -1.10
CA ASP A 172 15.14 17.29 -0.97
C ASP A 172 13.86 17.83 -0.31
N ARG A 173 12.71 17.24 -0.59
CA ARG A 173 11.42 17.62 0.03
C ARG A 173 11.22 16.98 1.40
N ALA A 174 11.77 15.79 1.61
CA ALA A 174 11.70 15.07 2.88
C ALA A 174 12.36 15.83 4.03
N SER A 175 13.38 16.65 3.75
CA SER A 175 14.11 17.43 4.75
C SER A 175 13.23 18.43 5.54
N SER A 176 12.07 18.79 5.03
CA SER A 176 11.10 19.67 5.70
C SER A 176 10.08 18.93 6.58
N ILE A 177 10.11 17.59 6.56
CA ILE A 177 9.18 16.73 7.31
C ILE A 177 10.00 15.93 8.29
N ASP A 178 9.67 16.02 9.54
CA ASP A 178 10.56 15.51 10.57
C ASP A 178 10.65 14.00 10.62
N TYR A 179 9.54 13.30 10.49
CA TYR A 179 9.58 11.85 10.36
C TYR A 179 10.50 11.37 9.23
N LEU A 180 10.61 12.15 8.15
CA LEU A 180 11.39 11.78 6.96
C LEU A 180 12.79 12.38 6.93
N LYS A 181 13.13 13.19 7.92
CA LYS A 181 14.39 13.94 7.95
C LYS A 181 15.58 12.99 8.07
N GLY A 182 16.51 13.10 7.13
CA GLY A 182 17.68 12.22 7.06
C GLY A 182 17.52 10.97 6.21
N PHE A 183 16.30 10.58 5.87
CA PHE A 183 16.10 9.46 4.94
C PHE A 183 16.46 9.84 3.50
N THR A 184 17.13 8.93 2.82
CA THR A 184 17.53 9.08 1.41
C THR A 184 17.03 7.93 0.54
N ASP A 185 16.64 6.82 1.16
CA ASP A 185 16.10 5.64 0.49
C ASP A 185 14.63 5.85 0.12
N ALA A 186 14.28 5.61 -1.14
CA ALA A 186 12.91 5.71 -1.64
C ALA A 186 11.93 4.80 -0.90
N MET A 187 12.39 3.67 -0.37
CA MET A 187 11.58 2.75 0.41
C MET A 187 11.22 3.28 1.81
N GLN A 188 12.01 4.22 2.34
CA GLN A 188 11.71 4.93 3.59
C GLN A 188 10.96 6.24 3.34
N LEU A 189 11.08 6.79 2.13
CA LEU A 189 10.43 8.05 1.71
C LEU A 189 9.04 7.85 1.10
N SER A 190 8.52 6.64 1.14
CA SER A 190 7.17 6.29 0.69
C SER A 190 6.50 5.35 1.67
N GLY A 191 5.18 5.48 1.79
CA GLY A 191 4.42 4.66 2.72
C GLY A 191 2.96 5.07 2.83
N ILE A 192 2.30 4.49 3.82
CA ILE A 192 0.92 4.76 4.19
C ILE A 192 0.83 5.20 5.64
N VAL A 193 -0.24 5.92 5.96
CA VAL A 193 -0.48 6.46 7.30
C VAL A 193 -1.63 5.69 7.94
N LEU A 194 -1.39 5.17 9.11
CA LEU A 194 -2.34 4.43 9.93
C LEU A 194 -2.79 5.26 11.14
N SER A 195 -3.63 4.69 12.01
CA SER A 195 -4.18 5.42 13.16
C SER A 195 -3.05 5.91 14.07
N GLY A 196 -3.19 7.17 14.54
CA GLY A 196 -2.17 7.84 15.36
C GLY A 196 -1.00 8.44 14.59
N GLY A 197 -0.97 8.31 13.26
CA GLY A 197 0.16 8.71 12.40
C GLY A 197 0.61 10.15 12.55
N ASN A 198 -0.26 11.07 12.93
CA ASN A 198 0.09 12.47 13.15
C ASN A 198 1.07 12.69 14.30
N ALA A 199 1.08 11.83 15.31
CA ALA A 199 2.02 11.96 16.42
C ALA A 199 3.47 11.79 15.94
N ALA A 200 3.78 10.68 15.29
CA ALA A 200 5.11 10.45 14.71
C ALA A 200 5.43 11.46 13.61
N TRP A 201 4.48 11.72 12.71
CA TRP A 201 4.68 12.63 11.58
C TRP A 201 5.09 14.04 12.02
N THR A 202 4.54 14.50 13.13
CA THR A 202 4.86 15.79 13.75
C THR A 202 5.90 15.71 14.88
N GLY A 203 6.59 14.56 15.04
CA GLY A 203 7.69 14.32 16.01
C GLY A 203 7.27 14.48 17.46
N LYS A 204 6.02 14.17 17.78
CA LYS A 204 5.60 14.07 19.18
C LYS A 204 6.17 12.79 19.77
N GLU A 205 6.53 12.87 21.04
CA GLU A 205 6.96 11.70 21.81
C GLU A 205 5.85 10.65 21.85
N LEU A 206 6.22 9.41 21.54
CA LEU A 206 5.32 8.27 21.56
C LEU A 206 5.45 7.52 22.88
N PRO A 207 4.39 6.86 23.38
CA PRO A 207 4.51 5.99 24.54
C PRO A 207 5.45 4.81 24.26
N ASP A 208 6.12 4.32 25.31
CA ASP A 208 7.00 3.17 25.21
C ASP A 208 6.30 1.95 24.57
N GLY A 209 6.95 1.34 23.57
CA GLY A 209 6.44 0.17 22.87
C GLY A 209 5.33 0.45 21.87
N VAL A 210 4.96 1.71 21.64
CA VAL A 210 3.96 2.13 20.64
C VAL A 210 4.65 2.61 19.37
N ARG A 211 4.21 2.11 18.23
CA ARG A 211 4.66 2.57 16.92
C ARG A 211 3.88 3.79 16.46
N GLY A 212 4.48 4.55 15.56
CA GLY A 212 3.97 5.87 15.19
C GLY A 212 2.83 5.88 14.16
N GLY A 213 2.32 4.75 13.72
CA GLY A 213 1.28 4.71 12.69
C GLY A 213 1.78 5.13 11.30
N ILE A 214 3.08 5.16 11.06
CA ILE A 214 3.68 5.44 9.74
C ILE A 214 4.31 4.15 9.20
N LEU A 215 3.67 3.54 8.25
CA LEU A 215 4.11 2.28 7.67
C LEU A 215 4.83 2.55 6.35
N THR A 216 6.16 2.47 6.35
CA THR A 216 6.98 2.71 5.15
C THR A 216 6.94 1.52 4.19
N ALA A 217 7.24 1.77 2.92
CA ALA A 217 7.40 0.71 1.92
C ALA A 217 8.51 -0.27 2.32
N GLY A 218 9.59 0.22 2.97
CA GLY A 218 10.67 -0.62 3.48
C GLY A 218 10.20 -1.59 4.55
N THR A 219 9.37 -1.14 5.48
CA THR A 219 8.76 -2.00 6.51
C THR A 219 7.87 -3.08 5.87
N ILE A 220 7.00 -2.69 4.93
CA ILE A 220 6.11 -3.63 4.23
C ILE A 220 6.92 -4.66 3.43
N ALA A 221 7.98 -4.24 2.75
CA ALA A 221 8.84 -5.14 1.97
C ALA A 221 9.58 -6.19 2.83
N GLY A 222 9.77 -5.91 4.12
CA GLY A 222 10.32 -6.85 5.09
C GLY A 222 9.33 -7.89 5.62
N MET A 223 8.02 -7.76 5.31
CA MET A 223 6.99 -8.65 5.80
C MET A 223 6.75 -9.84 4.86
N ASP A 224 6.35 -10.96 5.44
CA ASP A 224 5.78 -12.08 4.68
C ASP A 224 4.27 -11.89 4.52
N LEU A 225 3.87 -11.38 3.36
CA LEU A 225 2.48 -11.20 2.94
C LEU A 225 2.09 -12.19 1.84
N SER A 226 2.77 -13.33 1.74
CA SER A 226 2.57 -14.34 0.68
C SER A 226 1.18 -14.98 0.68
N GLY A 227 0.42 -14.85 1.77
CA GLY A 227 -1.00 -15.24 1.85
C GLY A 227 -1.93 -14.33 1.05
N THR A 228 -1.53 -13.06 0.80
CA THR A 228 -2.38 -12.07 0.15
C THR A 228 -2.41 -12.26 -1.36
N GLU A 229 -3.61 -12.44 -1.91
CA GLU A 229 -3.86 -12.59 -3.35
C GLU A 229 -4.31 -11.27 -4.00
N LEU A 230 -4.96 -10.41 -3.20
CA LEU A 230 -5.43 -9.11 -3.64
C LEU A 230 -5.12 -8.06 -2.58
N ALA A 231 -4.31 -7.06 -2.94
CA ALA A 231 -4.12 -5.85 -2.15
C ALA A 231 -4.74 -4.66 -2.89
N VAL A 232 -5.62 -3.91 -2.21
CA VAL A 232 -6.26 -2.70 -2.74
C VAL A 232 -5.83 -1.52 -1.88
N LEU A 233 -5.08 -0.60 -2.48
CA LEU A 233 -4.61 0.62 -1.83
C LEU A 233 -5.39 1.81 -2.38
N SER A 234 -6.35 2.31 -1.63
CA SER A 234 -7.09 3.55 -1.91
C SER A 234 -6.44 4.69 -1.16
N ALA A 235 -5.29 5.14 -1.63
CA ALA A 235 -4.50 6.20 -1.03
C ALA A 235 -3.78 7.03 -2.10
N CYS A 236 -3.51 8.31 -1.80
CA CYS A 236 -2.75 9.17 -2.70
C CYS A 236 -1.30 8.70 -2.81
N GLN A 237 -0.71 8.85 -4.00
CA GLN A 237 0.72 8.64 -4.26
C GLN A 237 1.25 7.20 -4.03
N THR A 238 0.39 6.22 -3.75
CA THR A 238 0.82 4.82 -3.54
C THR A 238 1.38 4.16 -4.80
N GLY A 239 1.09 4.71 -5.98
CA GLY A 239 1.67 4.26 -7.25
C GLY A 239 2.94 5.01 -7.66
N LEU A 240 3.45 5.91 -6.81
CA LEU A 240 4.66 6.67 -7.08
C LEU A 240 5.87 6.02 -6.41
N GLY A 241 7.03 6.26 -6.99
CA GLY A 241 8.29 5.75 -6.48
C GLY A 241 9.47 6.25 -7.30
N LYS A 242 10.68 5.93 -6.88
CA LYS A 242 11.90 6.22 -7.65
C LYS A 242 12.04 5.19 -8.76
N ALA A 243 11.87 5.63 -10.00
CA ALA A 243 12.11 4.79 -11.17
C ALA A 243 13.62 4.63 -11.40
N THR A 244 14.07 3.38 -11.50
CA THR A 244 15.44 3.00 -11.86
C THR A 244 15.40 2.03 -13.02
N PRO A 245 16.55 1.71 -13.65
CA PRO A 245 16.62 0.66 -14.66
C PRO A 245 16.15 -0.72 -14.15
N GLU A 246 16.33 -0.99 -12.86
CA GLU A 246 16.03 -2.26 -12.21
C GLU A 246 14.55 -2.35 -11.78
N GLY A 247 13.85 -1.23 -11.62
CA GLY A 247 12.46 -1.22 -11.20
C GLY A 247 11.97 0.11 -10.64
N LEU A 248 10.75 0.08 -10.10
CA LEU A 248 10.15 1.16 -9.33
C LEU A 248 10.31 0.84 -7.84
N TYR A 249 10.96 1.72 -7.10
CA TYR A 249 11.16 1.61 -5.65
C TYR A 249 10.25 2.61 -4.93
N GLY A 250 9.36 2.11 -4.14
CA GLY A 250 8.32 2.82 -3.39
C GLY A 250 7.23 1.85 -2.97
N LEU A 251 6.10 2.40 -2.48
CA LEU A 251 4.94 1.62 -2.06
C LEU A 251 4.23 1.00 -3.26
#